data_f5d9640fc3a04b0f8d72bae3a01c93ca
#
_entry.id   f5d9640fc3a04b0f8d72bae3a01c93ca
#
_cell.length_a   1.000
_cell.length_b   1.000
_cell.length_c   1.000
_cell.angle_alpha   90.00
_cell.angle_beta   90.00
_cell.angle_gamma   90.00
#
_symmetry.space_group_name_H-M   'P 1'
#
loop_
_entity.id
_entity.type
_entity.pdbx_description
1 polymer ?
#
loop_
_entity_poly.entity_id
_entity_poly.type
_entity_poly.pdbx_seq_one_letter_code
_entity_poly.pdbx_strand_id
1 'polypeptide(L)'
;GNSQLMLAQAVRQGLDACRELLPDVLPDEVRREHRLCYINYAYENVHFPDSPEALTQARRRLAFEELFLLTCGLRLLRSRREDVSGPACRKVSMDLFYNALPFTLTDAQRRAVEDAIGDMTAGRPMNRLCQGDVGSGKTMVAAAAAYCAARNGAQTALMAPTEILAEQHFASLSALFVPLGVSVALLTGSMTGKQKKDVRERIAAGEVQVVIGTHALLSESTRFEHLGLVITDEQHRFGVGQRSRLSAKGEDPHLLVMSATPIPRTLALILYGDLDVSILDELPPGRTPVKTRCI
;
A
#
# COMPACT_ATOMS: atom_id res chain seq x y z
N GLY A 1 -17.44 -40.00 -10.81
CA GLY A 1 -17.56 -38.55 -10.95
C GLY A 1 -19.01 -38.14 -11.06
N ASN A 2 -19.40 -37.09 -10.37
CA ASN A 2 -20.76 -36.53 -10.46
C ASN A 2 -21.02 -36.12 -11.91
N SER A 3 -22.16 -36.55 -12.49
CA SER A 3 -22.50 -36.16 -13.84
C SER A 3 -22.93 -34.69 -13.87
N GLN A 4 -22.72 -34.02 -14.99
CA GLN A 4 -23.17 -32.62 -15.21
C GLN A 4 -24.67 -32.47 -14.93
N LEU A 5 -25.45 -33.51 -15.21
CA LEU A 5 -26.89 -33.53 -14.96
C LEU A 5 -27.21 -33.48 -13.46
N MET A 6 -26.49 -34.21 -12.61
CA MET A 6 -26.69 -34.17 -11.16
C MET A 6 -26.37 -32.81 -10.56
N LEU A 7 -25.31 -32.17 -11.04
CA LEU A 7 -24.95 -30.81 -10.60
C LEU A 7 -26.03 -29.79 -11.01
N ALA A 8 -26.51 -29.87 -12.24
CA ALA A 8 -27.59 -28.99 -12.71
C ALA A 8 -28.88 -29.18 -11.91
N GLN A 9 -29.25 -30.44 -11.60
CA GLN A 9 -30.44 -30.74 -10.78
C GLN A 9 -30.27 -30.21 -9.36
N ALA A 10 -29.09 -30.39 -8.73
CA ALA A 10 -28.84 -29.88 -7.39
C ALA A 10 -28.89 -28.34 -7.33
N VAL A 11 -28.33 -27.65 -8.34
CA VAL A 11 -28.40 -26.20 -8.45
C VAL A 11 -29.85 -25.74 -8.62
N ARG A 12 -30.63 -26.39 -9.49
CA ARG A 12 -32.07 -26.07 -9.68
C ARG A 12 -32.86 -26.20 -8.39
N GLN A 13 -32.69 -27.32 -7.67
CA GLN A 13 -33.34 -27.54 -6.38
C GLN A 13 -32.94 -26.48 -5.35
N GLY A 14 -31.65 -26.12 -5.30
CA GLY A 14 -31.15 -25.08 -4.43
C GLY A 14 -31.77 -23.70 -4.74
N LEU A 15 -31.84 -23.32 -6.01
CA LEU A 15 -32.47 -22.06 -6.44
C LEU A 15 -33.96 -22.00 -6.07
N ASP A 16 -34.70 -23.09 -6.29
CA ASP A 16 -36.13 -23.17 -5.97
C ASP A 16 -36.35 -23.07 -4.45
N ALA A 17 -35.50 -23.72 -3.64
CA ALA A 17 -35.59 -23.68 -2.20
C ALA A 17 -35.21 -22.32 -1.59
N CYS A 18 -34.31 -21.58 -2.24
CA CYS A 18 -33.80 -20.30 -1.73
C CYS A 18 -34.45 -19.06 -2.33
N ARG A 19 -35.37 -19.23 -3.28
CA ARG A 19 -35.98 -18.12 -4.07
C ARG A 19 -36.54 -16.99 -3.21
N GLU A 20 -37.18 -17.29 -2.09
CA GLU A 20 -37.74 -16.30 -1.16
C GLU A 20 -36.79 -15.93 0.00
N LEU A 21 -35.66 -16.63 0.14
CA LEU A 21 -34.76 -16.46 1.24
C LEU A 21 -33.55 -15.55 0.89
N LEU A 22 -33.37 -15.21 -0.39
CA LEU A 22 -32.24 -14.41 -0.87
C LEU A 22 -32.67 -12.93 -0.98
N PRO A 23 -32.34 -12.09 0.02
CA PRO A 23 -32.64 -10.65 -0.07
C PRO A 23 -31.77 -9.99 -1.15
N ASP A 24 -32.32 -9.03 -1.86
CA ASP A 24 -31.51 -8.17 -2.73
C ASP A 24 -30.73 -7.18 -1.86
N VAL A 25 -29.40 -7.32 -1.83
CA VAL A 25 -28.52 -6.49 -0.99
C VAL A 25 -28.27 -5.11 -1.59
N LEU A 26 -28.55 -4.91 -2.88
CA LEU A 26 -28.42 -3.60 -3.50
C LEU A 26 -29.65 -2.72 -3.19
N PRO A 27 -29.46 -1.47 -2.73
CA PRO A 27 -30.53 -0.51 -2.62
C PRO A 27 -31.26 -0.34 -3.97
N ASP A 28 -32.59 -0.22 -3.92
CA ASP A 28 -33.39 -0.08 -5.12
C ASP A 28 -33.02 1.11 -5.99
N GLU A 29 -32.56 2.20 -5.39
CA GLU A 29 -32.08 3.39 -6.10
C GLU A 29 -30.83 3.05 -6.94
N VAL A 30 -29.84 2.39 -6.35
CA VAL A 30 -28.60 1.96 -7.03
C VAL A 30 -28.93 0.99 -8.16
N ARG A 31 -29.82 0.02 -7.89
CA ARG A 31 -30.24 -0.96 -8.90
C ARG A 31 -30.90 -0.30 -10.10
N ARG A 32 -31.79 0.68 -9.89
CA ARG A 32 -32.49 1.42 -10.96
C ARG A 32 -31.54 2.33 -11.74
N GLU A 33 -30.70 3.10 -11.03
CA GLU A 33 -29.72 4.01 -11.64
C GLU A 33 -28.80 3.27 -12.62
N HIS A 34 -28.31 2.11 -12.18
CA HIS A 34 -27.37 1.30 -12.98
C HIS A 34 -28.09 0.28 -13.89
N ARG A 35 -29.43 0.30 -13.96
CA ARG A 35 -30.26 -0.60 -14.80
C ARG A 35 -29.89 -2.08 -14.60
N LEU A 36 -29.84 -2.50 -13.34
CA LEU A 36 -29.49 -3.87 -12.95
C LEU A 36 -30.76 -4.69 -12.73
N CYS A 37 -30.73 -5.97 -13.11
CA CYS A 37 -31.82 -6.91 -12.82
C CYS A 37 -31.86 -7.27 -11.32
N TYR A 38 -32.96 -7.86 -10.87
CA TYR A 38 -33.10 -8.38 -9.50
C TYR A 38 -32.18 -9.58 -9.27
N ILE A 39 -31.80 -9.78 -8.01
CA ILE A 39 -30.84 -10.82 -7.63
C ILE A 39 -31.32 -12.23 -8.00
N ASN A 40 -32.60 -12.54 -7.80
CA ASN A 40 -33.17 -13.84 -8.14
C ASN A 40 -33.12 -14.12 -9.65
N TYR A 41 -33.41 -13.10 -10.47
CA TYR A 41 -33.27 -13.19 -11.92
C TYR A 41 -31.78 -13.45 -12.31
N ALA A 42 -30.87 -12.79 -11.63
CA ALA A 42 -29.42 -12.97 -11.90
C ALA A 42 -28.95 -14.38 -11.57
N TYR A 43 -29.32 -14.92 -10.39
CA TYR A 43 -28.96 -16.29 -10.02
C TYR A 43 -29.57 -17.34 -10.92
N GLU A 44 -30.81 -17.13 -11.34
CA GLU A 44 -31.47 -18.06 -12.27
C GLU A 44 -30.78 -18.08 -13.65
N ASN A 45 -30.55 -16.89 -14.23
CA ASN A 45 -30.01 -16.75 -15.57
C ASN A 45 -28.48 -16.92 -15.67
N VAL A 46 -27.72 -16.88 -14.58
CA VAL A 46 -26.30 -17.24 -14.62
C VAL A 46 -26.09 -18.75 -14.73
N HIS A 47 -27.03 -19.55 -14.20
CA HIS A 47 -26.98 -21.01 -14.22
C HIS A 47 -27.82 -21.62 -15.35
N PHE A 48 -28.98 -21.04 -15.61
CA PHE A 48 -29.95 -21.51 -16.61
C PHE A 48 -30.45 -20.32 -17.43
N PRO A 49 -29.63 -19.81 -18.35
CA PRO A 49 -29.97 -18.61 -19.11
C PRO A 49 -31.09 -18.86 -20.10
N ASP A 50 -32.11 -18.01 -20.12
CA ASP A 50 -33.19 -18.02 -21.10
C ASP A 50 -32.71 -17.54 -22.48
N SER A 51 -31.68 -16.66 -22.50
CA SER A 51 -31.03 -16.14 -23.70
C SER A 51 -29.59 -15.67 -23.41
N PRO A 52 -28.76 -15.45 -24.44
CA PRO A 52 -27.44 -14.84 -24.27
C PRO A 52 -27.47 -13.47 -23.62
N GLU A 53 -28.51 -12.69 -23.88
CA GLU A 53 -28.76 -11.37 -23.31
C GLU A 53 -29.08 -11.46 -21.80
N ALA A 54 -29.93 -12.43 -21.43
CA ALA A 54 -30.27 -12.73 -20.03
C ALA A 54 -29.03 -13.14 -19.23
N LEU A 55 -28.16 -13.98 -19.81
CA LEU A 55 -26.87 -14.33 -19.20
C LEU A 55 -25.98 -13.11 -19.01
N THR A 56 -25.92 -12.22 -19.99
CA THR A 56 -25.11 -10.99 -19.93
C THR A 56 -25.60 -10.05 -18.81
N GLN A 57 -26.94 -9.88 -18.70
CA GLN A 57 -27.54 -9.09 -17.62
C GLN A 57 -27.28 -9.71 -16.24
N ALA A 58 -27.43 -11.02 -16.11
CA ALA A 58 -27.14 -11.73 -14.87
C ALA A 58 -25.68 -11.56 -14.43
N ARG A 59 -24.72 -11.78 -15.32
CA ARG A 59 -23.29 -11.59 -15.05
C ARG A 59 -22.96 -10.15 -14.66
N ARG A 60 -23.55 -9.17 -15.37
CA ARG A 60 -23.38 -7.75 -15.04
C ARG A 60 -23.87 -7.43 -13.64
N ARG A 61 -25.04 -7.97 -13.26
CA ARG A 61 -25.63 -7.77 -11.93
C ARG A 61 -24.73 -8.33 -10.83
N LEU A 62 -24.26 -9.55 -10.96
CA LEU A 62 -23.42 -10.21 -9.96
C LEU A 62 -22.05 -9.54 -9.84
N ALA A 63 -21.41 -9.23 -10.96
CA ALA A 63 -20.13 -8.51 -10.95
C ALA A 63 -20.25 -7.12 -10.32
N PHE A 64 -21.34 -6.38 -10.60
CA PHE A 64 -21.60 -5.09 -9.99
C PHE A 64 -21.73 -5.22 -8.46
N GLU A 65 -22.51 -6.20 -7.99
CA GLU A 65 -22.74 -6.42 -6.57
C GLU A 65 -21.44 -6.71 -5.82
N GLU A 66 -20.59 -7.61 -6.32
CA GLU A 66 -19.29 -7.92 -5.71
C GLU A 66 -18.41 -6.67 -5.57
N LEU A 67 -18.32 -5.86 -6.65
CA LEU A 67 -17.51 -4.64 -6.64
C LEU A 67 -18.13 -3.56 -5.74
N PHE A 68 -19.45 -3.46 -5.70
CA PHE A 68 -20.18 -2.52 -4.85
C PHE A 68 -19.97 -2.84 -3.37
N LEU A 69 -20.15 -4.08 -2.96
CA LEU A 69 -19.95 -4.52 -1.58
C LEU A 69 -18.50 -4.32 -1.13
N LEU A 70 -17.56 -4.67 -2.01
CA LEU A 70 -16.14 -4.43 -1.76
C LEU A 70 -15.84 -2.94 -1.58
N THR A 71 -16.35 -2.09 -2.48
CA THR A 71 -16.14 -0.65 -2.42
C THR A 71 -16.75 -0.02 -1.16
N CYS A 72 -17.96 -0.47 -0.78
CA CYS A 72 -18.59 -0.05 0.48
C CYS A 72 -17.77 -0.47 1.69
N GLY A 73 -17.27 -1.71 1.72
CA GLY A 73 -16.39 -2.19 2.79
C GLY A 73 -15.11 -1.37 2.92
N LEU A 74 -14.47 -1.06 1.79
CA LEU A 74 -13.26 -0.23 1.76
C LEU A 74 -13.54 1.20 2.24
N ARG A 75 -14.68 1.80 1.85
CA ARG A 75 -15.08 3.13 2.33
C ARG A 75 -15.35 3.16 3.82
N LEU A 76 -15.98 2.11 4.37
CA LEU A 76 -16.21 1.99 5.81
C LEU A 76 -14.87 1.86 6.59
N LEU A 77 -13.90 1.13 6.04
CA LEU A 77 -12.56 1.05 6.63
C LEU A 77 -11.84 2.41 6.60
N ARG A 78 -12.00 3.14 5.49
CA ARG A 78 -11.41 4.48 5.33
C ARG A 78 -12.03 5.49 6.30
N SER A 79 -13.36 5.54 6.43
CA SER A 79 -14.02 6.48 7.35
C SER A 79 -13.62 6.25 8.80
N ARG A 80 -13.44 5.00 9.23
CA ARG A 80 -12.93 4.69 10.58
C ARG A 80 -11.53 5.22 10.85
N ARG A 81 -10.71 5.38 9.81
CA ARG A 81 -9.34 5.96 9.92
C ARG A 81 -9.36 7.49 9.89
N GLU A 82 -10.33 8.09 9.20
CA GLU A 82 -10.48 9.55 9.17
C GLU A 82 -10.80 10.11 10.55
N ASP A 83 -11.35 9.28 11.45
CA ASP A 83 -11.61 9.60 12.85
C ASP A 83 -10.38 9.43 13.77
N VAL A 84 -9.26 8.88 13.26
CA VAL A 84 -8.03 8.67 14.04
C VAL A 84 -7.11 9.86 13.86
N SER A 85 -6.76 10.52 14.98
CA SER A 85 -5.72 11.55 15.01
C SER A 85 -4.36 10.88 14.80
N GLY A 86 -3.63 11.28 13.79
CA GLY A 86 -2.28 10.79 13.51
C GLY A 86 -1.19 11.66 14.12
N PRO A 87 0.07 11.21 14.05
CA PRO A 87 1.20 12.03 14.44
C PRO A 87 1.21 13.31 13.59
N ALA A 88 1.01 14.47 14.23
CA ALA A 88 0.93 15.74 13.53
C ALA A 88 2.34 16.20 13.12
N CYS A 89 2.77 15.85 11.93
CA CYS A 89 3.96 16.46 11.35
C CYS A 89 3.69 17.93 11.03
N ARG A 90 4.59 18.79 11.48
CA ARG A 90 4.58 20.19 11.06
C ARG A 90 5.17 20.30 9.66
N LYS A 91 4.71 21.27 8.89
CA LYS A 91 5.28 21.57 7.58
C LYS A 91 6.73 22.04 7.76
N VAL A 92 7.67 21.38 7.11
CA VAL A 92 9.10 21.69 7.14
C VAL A 92 9.58 22.16 5.77
N SER A 93 10.62 23.03 5.74
CA SER A 93 11.27 23.38 4.48
C SER A 93 12.01 22.15 3.92
N MET A 94 11.77 21.86 2.66
CA MET A 94 12.43 20.80 1.91
C MET A 94 13.62 21.29 1.08
N ASP A 95 13.97 22.56 1.15
CA ASP A 95 15.01 23.18 0.31
C ASP A 95 16.38 22.50 0.50
N LEU A 96 16.76 22.22 1.75
CA LEU A 96 18.02 21.53 2.05
C LEU A 96 18.03 20.11 1.47
N PHE A 97 16.89 19.41 1.53
CA PHE A 97 16.77 18.08 0.95
C PHE A 97 16.91 18.14 -0.58
N TYR A 98 16.18 19.03 -1.24
CA TYR A 98 16.25 19.17 -2.70
C TYR A 98 17.65 19.59 -3.20
N ASN A 99 18.30 20.50 -2.47
CA ASN A 99 19.66 20.95 -2.81
C ASN A 99 20.72 19.87 -2.60
N ALA A 100 20.47 18.87 -1.75
CA ALA A 100 21.39 17.75 -1.52
C ALA A 100 21.27 16.64 -2.56
N LEU A 101 20.22 16.66 -3.39
CA LEU A 101 20.04 15.66 -4.44
C LEU A 101 21.05 15.89 -5.59
N PRO A 102 21.71 14.82 -6.08
CA PRO A 102 22.66 14.92 -7.19
C PRO A 102 21.96 15.08 -8.57
N PHE A 103 20.64 15.19 -8.60
CA PHE A 103 19.79 15.32 -9.80
C PHE A 103 18.50 16.06 -9.47
N THR A 104 17.85 16.57 -10.49
CA THR A 104 16.53 17.18 -10.37
C THR A 104 15.45 16.10 -10.42
N LEU A 105 14.48 16.16 -9.49
CA LEU A 105 13.32 15.27 -9.50
C LEU A 105 12.48 15.51 -10.76
N THR A 106 11.91 14.44 -11.32
CA THR A 106 10.87 14.55 -12.35
C THR A 106 9.60 15.16 -11.77
N ASP A 107 8.70 15.62 -12.63
CA ASP A 107 7.43 16.19 -12.16
C ASP A 107 6.57 15.15 -11.45
N ALA A 108 6.59 13.89 -11.91
CA ALA A 108 5.90 12.78 -11.22
C ALA A 108 6.47 12.51 -9.82
N GLN A 109 7.80 12.53 -9.68
CA GLN A 109 8.46 12.38 -8.37
C GLN A 109 8.12 13.55 -7.44
N ARG A 110 8.13 14.78 -7.97
CA ARG A 110 7.78 15.98 -7.20
C ARG A 110 6.34 15.93 -6.70
N ARG A 111 5.39 15.61 -7.57
CA ARG A 111 3.97 15.42 -7.17
C ARG A 111 3.84 14.35 -6.08
N ALA A 112 4.51 13.21 -6.23
CA ALA A 112 4.44 12.14 -5.23
C ALA A 112 5.05 12.54 -3.88
N VAL A 113 6.10 13.36 -3.86
CA VAL A 113 6.67 13.94 -2.63
C VAL A 113 5.69 14.92 -1.99
N GLU A 114 5.09 15.81 -2.78
CA GLU A 114 4.10 16.78 -2.31
C GLU A 114 2.87 16.07 -1.73
N ASP A 115 2.38 15.03 -2.39
CA ASP A 115 1.30 14.17 -1.90
C ASP A 115 1.64 13.54 -0.53
N ALA A 116 2.82 12.92 -0.41
CA ALA A 116 3.24 12.24 0.82
C ALA A 116 3.41 13.24 1.98
N ILE A 117 4.05 14.39 1.75
CA ILE A 117 4.23 15.42 2.76
C ILE A 117 2.88 16.06 3.12
N GLY A 118 2.01 16.28 2.13
CA GLY A 118 0.65 16.77 2.36
C GLY A 118 -0.14 15.86 3.30
N ASP A 119 -0.10 14.55 3.06
CA ASP A 119 -0.75 13.57 3.95
C ASP A 119 -0.15 13.57 5.35
N MET A 120 1.19 13.58 5.46
CA MET A 120 1.87 13.59 6.76
C MET A 120 1.54 14.84 7.60
N THR A 121 1.21 15.95 6.96
CA THR A 121 0.85 17.21 7.61
C THR A 121 -0.64 17.42 7.79
N ALA A 122 -1.47 16.48 7.33
CA ALA A 122 -2.94 16.59 7.39
C ALA A 122 -3.55 16.26 8.78
N GLY A 123 -2.73 15.93 9.80
CA GLY A 123 -3.19 15.59 11.15
C GLY A 123 -3.83 14.20 11.28
N ARG A 124 -3.68 13.36 10.27
CA ARG A 124 -4.11 11.95 10.25
C ARG A 124 -2.99 11.06 9.74
N PRO A 125 -2.98 9.76 10.08
CA PRO A 125 -1.97 8.86 9.57
C PRO A 125 -2.00 8.77 8.03
N MET A 126 -0.88 9.08 7.38
CA MET A 126 -0.71 8.80 5.96
C MET A 126 -0.80 7.30 5.71
N ASN A 127 -1.50 6.89 4.67
CA ASN A 127 -1.53 5.51 4.20
C ASN A 127 -1.46 5.53 2.66
N ARG A 128 -0.24 5.53 2.12
CA ARG A 128 0.00 5.81 0.70
C ARG A 128 0.81 4.72 0.01
N LEU A 129 0.38 4.37 -1.21
CA LEU A 129 1.12 3.54 -2.16
C LEU A 129 1.85 4.44 -3.16
N CYS A 130 3.16 4.37 -3.19
CA CYS A 130 4.00 4.94 -4.24
C CYS A 130 4.31 3.85 -5.28
N GLN A 131 3.70 3.95 -6.44
CA GLN A 131 3.80 2.99 -7.52
C GLN A 131 4.62 3.56 -8.68
N GLY A 132 5.50 2.73 -9.24
CA GLY A 132 6.29 3.12 -10.41
C GLY A 132 7.25 2.01 -10.80
N ASP A 133 7.69 2.00 -12.03
CA ASP A 133 8.60 0.98 -12.57
C ASP A 133 9.93 0.91 -11.79
N VAL A 134 10.70 -0.15 -11.98
CA VAL A 134 12.03 -0.28 -11.40
C VAL A 134 12.90 0.89 -11.89
N GLY A 135 13.50 1.62 -10.94
CA GLY A 135 14.31 2.81 -11.24
C GLY A 135 13.52 4.08 -11.55
N SER A 136 12.21 4.14 -11.32
CA SER A 136 11.42 5.39 -11.43
C SER A 136 11.72 6.40 -10.31
N GLY A 137 12.52 6.02 -9.30
CA GLY A 137 12.92 6.90 -8.20
C GLY A 137 11.98 6.87 -6.98
N LYS A 138 11.19 5.82 -6.76
CA LYS A 138 10.37 5.63 -5.55
C LYS A 138 11.14 5.87 -4.26
N THR A 139 12.42 5.45 -4.22
CA THR A 139 13.32 5.65 -3.08
C THR A 139 13.49 7.13 -2.73
N MET A 140 13.42 8.04 -3.69
CA MET A 140 13.53 9.48 -3.42
C MET A 140 12.27 10.04 -2.77
N VAL A 141 11.09 9.52 -3.13
CA VAL A 141 9.84 9.85 -2.43
C VAL A 141 9.90 9.36 -0.97
N ALA A 142 10.38 8.14 -0.77
CA ALA A 142 10.59 7.58 0.57
C ALA A 142 11.62 8.39 1.38
N ALA A 143 12.71 8.82 0.75
CA ALA A 143 13.73 9.68 1.38
C ALA A 143 13.14 11.04 1.78
N ALA A 144 12.34 11.67 0.93
CA ALA A 144 11.68 12.95 1.26
C ALA A 144 10.74 12.82 2.46
N ALA A 145 9.92 11.75 2.50
CA ALA A 145 9.05 11.46 3.64
C ALA A 145 9.85 11.19 4.93
N ALA A 146 10.92 10.40 4.84
CA ALA A 146 11.82 10.12 5.97
C ALA A 146 12.53 11.39 6.49
N TYR A 147 12.96 12.27 5.59
CA TYR A 147 13.52 13.57 5.96
C TYR A 147 12.49 14.43 6.69
N CYS A 148 11.25 14.50 6.17
CA CYS A 148 10.16 15.22 6.83
C CYS A 148 9.89 14.68 8.25
N ALA A 149 9.83 13.37 8.43
CA ALA A 149 9.66 12.72 9.73
C ALA A 149 10.83 13.07 10.68
N ALA A 150 12.08 12.94 10.21
CA ALA A 150 13.27 13.25 11.01
C ALA A 150 13.29 14.72 11.47
N ARG A 151 12.90 15.67 10.61
CA ARG A 151 12.79 17.09 10.96
C ARG A 151 11.67 17.38 11.95
N ASN A 152 10.73 16.48 12.12
CA ASN A 152 9.69 16.50 13.12
C ASN A 152 10.03 15.70 14.40
N GLY A 153 11.26 15.23 14.53
CA GLY A 153 11.70 14.44 15.69
C GLY A 153 11.18 13.00 15.71
N ALA A 154 10.60 12.52 14.59
CA ALA A 154 10.07 11.18 14.47
C ALA A 154 11.07 10.23 13.80
N GLN A 155 11.06 8.97 14.22
CA GLN A 155 11.87 7.92 13.63
C GLN A 155 11.16 7.29 12.44
N THR A 156 11.94 6.87 11.45
CA THR A 156 11.48 6.14 10.27
C THR A 156 12.02 4.72 10.28
N ALA A 157 11.15 3.72 10.02
CA ALA A 157 11.54 2.35 9.77
C ALA A 157 11.33 2.02 8.28
N LEU A 158 12.42 1.76 7.53
CA LEU A 158 12.37 1.31 6.15
C LEU A 158 12.65 -0.19 6.09
N MET A 159 11.65 -0.97 5.70
CA MET A 159 11.74 -2.41 5.59
C MET A 159 11.97 -2.83 4.13
N ALA A 160 13.11 -3.49 3.89
CA ALA A 160 13.46 -4.07 2.60
C ALA A 160 13.24 -5.59 2.60
N PRO A 161 12.90 -6.21 1.44
CA PRO A 161 12.60 -7.64 1.35
C PRO A 161 13.82 -8.55 1.52
N THR A 162 15.01 -8.04 1.24
CA THR A 162 16.28 -8.77 1.34
C THR A 162 17.34 -7.94 2.01
N GLU A 163 18.37 -8.60 2.56
CA GLU A 163 19.51 -7.90 3.18
C GLU A 163 20.30 -7.08 2.16
N ILE A 164 20.47 -7.60 0.94
CA ILE A 164 21.15 -6.88 -0.15
C ILE A 164 20.45 -5.56 -0.46
N LEU A 165 19.13 -5.57 -0.56
CA LEU A 165 18.36 -4.35 -0.79
C LEU A 165 18.40 -3.40 0.41
N ALA A 166 18.39 -3.95 1.64
CA ALA A 166 18.56 -3.14 2.85
C ALA A 166 19.92 -2.43 2.86
N GLU A 167 21.00 -3.13 2.50
CA GLU A 167 22.35 -2.57 2.39
C GLU A 167 22.46 -1.52 1.28
N GLN A 168 21.83 -1.74 0.13
CA GLN A 168 21.76 -0.76 -0.97
C GLN A 168 21.01 0.51 -0.53
N HIS A 169 19.86 0.37 0.11
CA HIS A 169 19.12 1.51 0.67
C HIS A 169 19.94 2.22 1.75
N PHE A 170 20.62 1.46 2.62
CA PHE A 170 21.46 2.04 3.65
C PHE A 170 22.60 2.86 3.06
N ALA A 171 23.32 2.33 2.07
CA ALA A 171 24.41 3.05 1.42
C ALA A 171 23.93 4.35 0.74
N SER A 172 22.84 4.27 -0.05
CA SER A 172 22.34 5.43 -0.79
C SER A 172 21.70 6.48 0.12
N LEU A 173 20.91 6.07 1.12
CA LEU A 173 20.25 7.00 2.04
C LEU A 173 21.24 7.59 3.06
N SER A 174 22.25 6.85 3.49
CA SER A 174 23.32 7.41 4.35
C SER A 174 24.09 8.50 3.62
N ALA A 175 24.45 8.29 2.35
CA ALA A 175 25.13 9.31 1.55
C ALA A 175 24.32 10.60 1.42
N LEU A 176 22.98 10.49 1.35
CA LEU A 176 22.09 11.63 1.27
C LEU A 176 21.84 12.30 2.64
N PHE A 177 21.64 11.51 3.68
CA PHE A 177 21.12 11.99 4.97
C PHE A 177 22.20 12.46 5.93
N VAL A 178 23.39 11.83 5.94
CA VAL A 178 24.47 12.22 6.86
C VAL A 178 24.86 13.69 6.68
N PRO A 179 25.03 14.23 5.44
CA PRO A 179 25.28 15.65 5.24
C PRO A 179 24.16 16.58 5.71
N LEU A 180 22.91 16.06 5.79
CA LEU A 180 21.73 16.78 6.26
C LEU A 180 21.55 16.68 7.79
N GLY A 181 22.47 16.03 8.51
CA GLY A 181 22.39 15.84 9.95
C GLY A 181 21.34 14.82 10.38
N VAL A 182 20.91 13.91 9.49
CA VAL A 182 19.97 12.82 9.80
C VAL A 182 20.72 11.52 9.99
N SER A 183 20.58 10.90 11.15
CA SER A 183 21.27 9.65 11.51
C SER A 183 20.56 8.44 10.90
N VAL A 184 21.36 7.56 10.28
CA VAL A 184 20.88 6.34 9.62
C VAL A 184 21.54 5.12 10.23
N ALA A 185 20.80 4.03 10.43
CA ALA A 185 21.35 2.75 10.87
C ALA A 185 20.79 1.59 10.05
N LEU A 186 21.58 0.53 9.93
CA LEU A 186 21.19 -0.74 9.31
C LEU A 186 20.92 -1.79 10.41
N LEU A 187 19.85 -2.57 10.26
CA LEU A 187 19.51 -3.70 11.14
C LEU A 187 19.06 -4.90 10.32
N THR A 188 19.97 -5.87 10.13
CA THR A 188 19.72 -7.09 9.33
C THR A 188 19.93 -8.37 10.13
N GLY A 189 19.50 -9.50 9.56
CA GLY A 189 19.63 -10.82 10.19
C GLY A 189 21.08 -11.30 10.29
N SER A 190 21.95 -10.96 9.33
CA SER A 190 23.37 -11.35 9.25
C SER A 190 24.28 -10.66 10.27
N MET A 191 23.86 -9.54 10.84
CA MET A 191 24.64 -8.83 11.86
C MET A 191 24.88 -9.70 13.11
N THR A 192 26.04 -9.53 13.76
CA THR A 192 26.35 -10.22 15.02
C THR A 192 25.42 -9.79 16.15
N GLY A 193 25.28 -10.64 17.18
CA GLY A 193 24.44 -10.31 18.34
C GLY A 193 24.82 -9.00 19.02
N LYS A 194 26.13 -8.70 19.12
CA LYS A 194 26.66 -7.44 19.70
C LYS A 194 26.26 -6.23 18.86
N GLN A 195 26.43 -6.31 17.54
CA GLN A 195 26.02 -5.23 16.63
C GLN A 195 24.51 -4.95 16.68
N LYS A 196 23.68 -6.03 16.66
CA LYS A 196 22.23 -5.90 16.78
C LYS A 196 21.83 -5.24 18.09
N LYS A 197 22.50 -5.60 19.19
CA LYS A 197 22.22 -5.02 20.51
C LYS A 197 22.53 -3.53 20.53
N ASP A 198 23.72 -3.14 20.07
CA ASP A 198 24.15 -1.74 19.98
C ASP A 198 23.17 -0.89 19.15
N VAL A 199 22.84 -1.36 17.94
CA VAL A 199 21.90 -0.64 17.07
C VAL A 199 20.53 -0.50 17.71
N ARG A 200 20.00 -1.57 18.37
CA ARG A 200 18.72 -1.53 19.05
C ARG A 200 18.68 -0.57 20.24
N GLU A 201 19.77 -0.50 21.01
CA GLU A 201 19.91 0.43 22.12
C GLU A 201 19.86 1.89 21.61
N ARG A 202 20.57 2.19 20.52
CA ARG A 202 20.55 3.50 19.87
C ARG A 202 19.19 3.86 19.25
N ILE A 203 18.48 2.88 18.68
CA ILE A 203 17.10 3.09 18.19
C ILE A 203 16.18 3.42 19.35
N ALA A 204 16.25 2.67 20.45
CA ALA A 204 15.41 2.87 21.63
C ALA A 204 15.73 4.19 22.37
N ALA A 205 16.93 4.71 22.23
CA ALA A 205 17.34 6.01 22.76
C ALA A 205 17.01 7.20 21.84
N GLY A 206 16.39 6.95 20.67
CA GLY A 206 16.07 8.02 19.69
C GLY A 206 17.28 8.60 18.95
N GLU A 207 18.48 8.02 19.11
CA GLU A 207 19.73 8.49 18.48
C GLU A 207 19.73 8.23 16.97
N VAL A 208 18.93 7.28 16.49
CA VAL A 208 18.81 6.91 15.09
C VAL A 208 17.46 7.36 14.55
N GLN A 209 17.49 8.23 13.56
CA GLN A 209 16.26 8.79 12.96
C GLN A 209 15.72 7.94 11.81
N VAL A 210 16.59 7.28 11.04
CA VAL A 210 16.18 6.39 9.95
C VAL A 210 16.81 5.01 10.13
N VAL A 211 15.99 4.02 10.32
CA VAL A 211 16.41 2.62 10.48
C VAL A 211 16.00 1.83 9.24
N ILE A 212 17.00 1.25 8.59
CA ILE A 212 16.80 0.42 7.41
C ILE A 212 17.09 -1.03 7.78
N GLY A 213 16.23 -1.95 7.36
CA GLY A 213 16.48 -3.35 7.70
C GLY A 213 15.51 -4.30 7.05
N THR A 214 15.55 -5.54 7.50
CA THR A 214 14.69 -6.63 7.06
C THR A 214 13.73 -7.04 8.18
N HIS A 215 13.35 -8.30 8.25
CA HIS A 215 12.52 -8.86 9.31
C HIS A 215 13.06 -8.60 10.73
N ALA A 216 14.34 -8.25 10.89
CA ALA A 216 14.92 -7.88 12.17
C ALA A 216 14.23 -6.67 12.83
N LEU A 217 13.62 -5.77 12.01
CA LEU A 217 12.81 -4.65 12.48
C LEU A 217 11.51 -5.09 13.18
N LEU A 218 10.98 -6.27 12.82
CA LEU A 218 9.75 -6.83 13.39
C LEU A 218 9.95 -7.50 14.76
N SER A 219 11.21 -7.75 15.15
CA SER A 219 11.53 -8.39 16.42
C SER A 219 11.01 -7.58 17.60
N GLU A 220 10.43 -8.23 18.61
CA GLU A 220 9.98 -7.58 19.84
C GLU A 220 11.10 -6.85 20.58
N SER A 221 12.35 -7.30 20.40
CA SER A 221 13.53 -6.66 20.95
C SER A 221 13.92 -5.35 20.24
N THR A 222 13.31 -5.01 19.11
CA THR A 222 13.53 -3.73 18.43
C THR A 222 12.41 -2.76 18.86
N ARG A 223 12.76 -1.80 19.69
CA ARG A 223 11.84 -0.76 20.20
C ARG A 223 12.27 0.58 19.63
N PHE A 224 11.30 1.40 19.26
CA PHE A 224 11.50 2.77 18.83
C PHE A 224 11.07 3.71 19.97
N GLU A 225 11.74 4.84 20.12
CA GLU A 225 11.32 5.89 21.04
C GLU A 225 10.09 6.62 20.49
N HIS A 226 10.15 7.00 19.21
CA HIS A 226 9.07 7.71 18.53
C HIS A 226 8.97 7.31 17.05
N LEU A 227 8.40 6.13 16.77
CA LEU A 227 8.18 5.67 15.39
C LEU A 227 7.02 6.45 14.76
N GLY A 228 7.32 7.38 13.84
CA GLY A 228 6.31 8.18 13.16
C GLY A 228 6.11 7.81 11.69
N LEU A 229 7.04 7.05 11.06
CA LEU A 229 6.93 6.65 9.66
C LEU A 229 7.40 5.22 9.44
N VAL A 230 6.58 4.44 8.76
CA VAL A 230 6.91 3.10 8.29
C VAL A 230 6.95 3.12 6.76
N ILE A 231 8.05 2.66 6.18
CA ILE A 231 8.22 2.50 4.74
C ILE A 231 8.44 1.03 4.43
N THR A 232 7.71 0.47 3.46
CA THR A 232 7.90 -0.90 2.99
C THR A 232 8.24 -0.91 1.51
N ASP A 233 9.34 -1.57 1.15
CA ASP A 233 9.76 -1.74 -0.24
C ASP A 233 9.32 -3.11 -0.77
N GLU A 234 8.82 -3.15 -2.01
CA GLU A 234 8.33 -4.36 -2.69
C GLU A 234 7.33 -5.21 -1.89
N GLN A 235 6.11 -4.73 -1.77
CA GLN A 235 5.02 -5.27 -0.98
C GLN A 235 4.65 -6.75 -1.24
N HIS A 236 4.94 -7.31 -2.42
CA HIS A 236 4.56 -8.69 -2.74
C HIS A 236 5.18 -9.76 -1.84
N ARG A 237 6.26 -9.43 -1.14
CA ARG A 237 6.96 -10.32 -0.22
C ARG A 237 6.56 -10.12 1.24
N PHE A 238 5.82 -9.03 1.55
CA PHE A 238 5.38 -8.73 2.91
C PHE A 238 3.87 -8.91 3.04
N GLY A 239 3.43 -9.89 3.83
CA GLY A 239 2.01 -10.07 4.16
C GLY A 239 1.44 -8.88 4.96
N VAL A 240 0.12 -8.67 4.89
CA VAL A 240 -0.60 -7.64 5.66
C VAL A 240 -0.24 -7.68 7.15
N GLY A 241 -0.04 -8.88 7.72
CA GLY A 241 0.33 -9.07 9.13
C GLY A 241 1.70 -8.53 9.51
N GLN A 242 2.67 -8.47 8.60
CA GLN A 242 4.01 -7.94 8.91
C GLN A 242 4.01 -6.41 8.98
N ARG A 243 3.24 -5.76 8.10
CA ARG A 243 3.02 -4.30 8.14
C ARG A 243 2.34 -3.88 9.43
N SER A 244 1.25 -4.56 9.78
CA SER A 244 0.52 -4.30 11.03
C SER A 244 1.42 -4.46 12.25
N ARG A 245 2.30 -5.48 12.27
CA ARG A 245 3.27 -5.68 13.37
C ARG A 245 4.31 -4.56 13.45
N LEU A 246 4.77 -4.00 12.33
CA LEU A 246 5.71 -2.90 12.36
C LEU A 246 5.00 -1.59 12.76
N SER A 247 3.83 -1.32 12.21
CA SER A 247 3.02 -0.16 12.60
C SER A 247 2.59 -0.19 14.06
N ALA A 248 2.33 -1.38 14.63
CA ALA A 248 2.00 -1.54 16.04
C ALA A 248 3.16 -1.20 17.02
N LYS A 249 4.36 -0.89 16.51
CA LYS A 249 5.50 -0.40 17.32
C LYS A 249 5.48 1.11 17.54
N GLY A 250 4.58 1.84 16.88
CA GLY A 250 4.34 3.27 17.05
C GLY A 250 2.86 3.55 17.36
N GLU A 251 2.57 4.77 17.73
CA GLU A 251 1.20 5.26 17.91
C GLU A 251 0.69 5.76 16.55
N ASP A 252 0.03 4.89 15.79
CA ASP A 252 -0.52 5.18 14.45
C ASP A 252 0.47 5.86 13.49
N PRO A 253 1.64 5.26 13.21
CA PRO A 253 2.64 5.88 12.36
C PRO A 253 2.12 6.02 10.92
N HIS A 254 2.61 7.03 10.20
CA HIS A 254 2.43 7.14 8.76
C HIS A 254 2.95 5.88 8.06
N LEU A 255 2.26 5.45 7.01
CA LEU A 255 2.63 4.29 6.19
C LEU A 255 2.86 4.70 4.72
N LEU A 256 4.03 4.43 4.21
CA LEU A 256 4.38 4.54 2.79
C LEU A 256 4.77 3.16 2.24
N VAL A 257 4.05 2.72 1.24
CA VAL A 257 4.31 1.45 0.56
C VAL A 257 4.89 1.75 -0.82
N MET A 258 6.00 1.11 -1.19
CA MET A 258 6.57 1.19 -2.53
C MET A 258 6.29 -0.09 -3.31
N SER A 259 5.90 0.03 -4.58
CA SER A 259 5.70 -1.13 -5.47
C SER A 259 6.22 -0.86 -6.87
N ALA A 260 6.94 -1.85 -7.41
CA ALA A 260 7.41 -1.82 -8.80
C ALA A 260 6.39 -2.38 -9.80
N THR A 261 5.37 -3.10 -9.33
CA THR A 261 4.36 -3.67 -10.23
C THR A 261 3.30 -2.64 -10.57
N PRO A 262 3.02 -2.41 -11.86
CA PRO A 262 1.91 -1.58 -12.28
C PRO A 262 0.60 -2.30 -11.95
N ILE A 263 -0.03 -1.90 -10.86
CA ILE A 263 -1.33 -2.42 -10.45
C ILE A 263 -2.37 -1.39 -10.87
N PRO A 264 -3.39 -1.77 -11.67
CA PRO A 264 -4.48 -0.86 -11.98
C PRO A 264 -5.07 -0.25 -10.71
N ARG A 265 -5.38 1.05 -10.73
CA ARG A 265 -5.84 1.78 -9.53
C ARG A 265 -7.01 1.09 -8.82
N THR A 266 -7.92 0.50 -9.58
CA THR A 266 -9.04 -0.29 -9.05
C THR A 266 -8.57 -1.56 -8.34
N LEU A 267 -7.59 -2.26 -8.89
CA LEU A 267 -7.02 -3.45 -8.27
C LEU A 267 -6.14 -3.09 -7.07
N ALA A 268 -5.44 -1.96 -7.11
CA ALA A 268 -4.72 -1.44 -5.95
C ALA A 268 -5.66 -1.17 -4.77
N LEU A 269 -6.82 -0.57 -5.02
CA LEU A 269 -7.87 -0.38 -4.01
C LEU A 269 -8.39 -1.71 -3.45
N ILE A 270 -8.53 -2.73 -4.30
CA ILE A 270 -8.99 -4.06 -3.90
C ILE A 270 -7.94 -4.79 -3.05
N LEU A 271 -6.67 -4.77 -3.47
CA LEU A 271 -5.60 -5.51 -2.81
C LEU A 271 -5.07 -4.81 -1.54
N TYR A 272 -5.16 -3.49 -1.49
CA TYR A 272 -4.51 -2.69 -0.46
C TYR A 272 -5.48 -1.88 0.39
N GLY A 273 -6.76 -1.99 0.11
CA GLY A 273 -7.81 -1.35 0.88
C GLY A 273 -7.88 0.15 0.63
N ASP A 274 -7.52 0.92 1.63
CA ASP A 274 -7.70 2.37 1.71
C ASP A 274 -6.42 3.18 1.41
N LEU A 275 -5.44 2.62 0.67
CA LEU A 275 -4.24 3.36 0.30
C LEU A 275 -4.55 4.47 -0.72
N ASP A 276 -4.09 5.67 -0.43
CA ASP A 276 -3.96 6.72 -1.44
C ASP A 276 -2.81 6.37 -2.38
N VAL A 277 -2.94 6.68 -3.69
CA VAL A 277 -1.99 6.20 -4.70
C VAL A 277 -1.30 7.37 -5.39
N SER A 278 0.04 7.38 -5.36
CA SER A 278 0.89 8.23 -6.20
C SER A 278 1.59 7.37 -7.25
N ILE A 279 1.46 7.75 -8.53
CA ILE A 279 2.03 7.01 -9.65
C ILE A 279 3.23 7.79 -10.21
N LEU A 280 4.37 7.10 -10.32
CA LEU A 280 5.57 7.60 -10.98
C LEU A 280 5.58 7.06 -12.43
N ASP A 281 4.96 7.79 -13.33
CA ASP A 281 4.77 7.46 -14.75
C ASP A 281 5.85 8.06 -15.67
N GLU A 282 6.85 8.72 -15.09
CA GLU A 282 7.97 9.31 -15.80
C GLU A 282 9.28 8.55 -15.49
N LEU A 283 10.10 8.37 -16.51
CA LEU A 283 11.45 7.86 -16.34
C LEU A 283 12.43 8.99 -16.01
N PRO A 284 13.34 8.78 -15.04
CA PRO A 284 14.38 9.78 -14.76
C PRO A 284 15.23 10.12 -15.98
N PRO A 285 15.73 11.34 -16.09
CA PRO A 285 16.61 11.76 -17.19
C PRO A 285 17.81 10.80 -17.36
N GLY A 286 18.13 10.44 -18.60
CA GLY A 286 19.26 9.55 -18.93
C GLY A 286 18.90 8.07 -19.04
N ARG A 287 17.69 7.65 -18.73
CA ARG A 287 17.24 6.26 -18.91
C ARG A 287 16.58 6.09 -20.27
N THR A 288 17.17 5.23 -21.10
CA THR A 288 16.57 4.87 -22.40
C THR A 288 15.54 3.76 -22.25
N PRO A 289 14.39 3.83 -22.95
CA PRO A 289 13.41 2.74 -22.96
C PRO A 289 14.02 1.44 -23.48
N VAL A 290 13.70 0.32 -22.84
CA VAL A 290 14.10 -1.01 -23.30
C VAL A 290 13.34 -1.33 -24.58
N LYS A 291 14.07 -1.61 -25.68
CA LYS A 291 13.48 -2.04 -26.95
C LYS A 291 13.31 -3.58 -26.93
N THR A 292 12.10 -4.05 -26.79
CA THR A 292 11.78 -5.48 -26.95
C THR A 292 11.61 -5.82 -28.42
N ARG A 293 12.31 -6.82 -28.92
CA ARG A 293 12.12 -7.39 -30.27
C ARG A 293 11.67 -8.83 -30.10
N CYS A 294 10.53 -9.17 -30.69
CA CYS A 294 10.16 -10.58 -30.89
C CYS A 294 10.98 -11.10 -32.06
N ILE A 295 11.68 -12.21 -31.88
CA ILE A 295 12.40 -12.98 -32.91
C ILE A 295 11.55 -14.18 -33.27
#